data_dd5ba3fc57615756d57169f192e58d11
#
_entry.id   dd5ba3fc57615756d57169f192e58d11
#
_cell.length_a   1.000
_cell.length_b   1.000
_cell.length_c   1.000
_cell.angle_alpha   90.00
_cell.angle_beta   90.00
_cell.angle_gamma   90.00
#
_symmetry.space_group_name_H-M   'P 1'
#
loop_
_entity.id
_entity.type
_entity.pdbx_description
1 polymer ?
#
loop_
_entity_poly.entity_id
_entity_poly.type
_entity_poly.pdbx_seq_one_letter_code
_entity_poly.pdbx_strand_id
1 'polypeptide(L)'
;MYSIYPPESNHNHNWNSYVVNIPDFLSQEDLDKIEDNASNIEAEESTVSSDNQKSDYRTCEIKWFHPNESTEWLFQKMTGLLQEMNGMHYLFNLSHWEPFQHTTYHGHNGGEFKAHLDETKVFNQANNIRKLSYSIMLNDPSEYEGGDLKIWYGKMDEEGKPALKIENL
;
A
#
# COMPACT_ATOMS: atom_id res chain seq x y z
N MET A 1 29.46 8.14 20.87
CA MET A 1 28.74 8.52 19.65
C MET A 1 28.43 7.22 18.92
N TYR A 2 27.16 6.84 18.80
CA TYR A 2 26.77 5.62 18.10
C TYR A 2 26.45 6.01 16.67
N SER A 3 27.16 5.43 15.72
CA SER A 3 26.85 5.63 14.29
C SER A 3 25.90 4.51 13.88
N ILE A 4 24.71 4.87 13.41
CA ILE A 4 23.78 3.93 12.79
C ILE A 4 24.07 4.00 11.28
N TYR A 5 24.58 2.91 10.73
CA TYR A 5 24.79 2.80 9.30
C TYR A 5 23.54 2.20 8.67
N PRO A 6 23.13 2.68 7.49
CA PRO A 6 22.17 1.95 6.69
C PRO A 6 22.75 0.56 6.37
N PRO A 7 21.93 -0.48 6.22
CA PRO A 7 22.42 -1.79 5.83
C PRO A 7 23.23 -1.67 4.54
N GLU A 8 24.44 -2.18 4.56
CA GLU A 8 25.30 -2.14 3.38
C GLU A 8 24.64 -2.90 2.23
N SER A 9 24.72 -2.35 1.03
CA SER A 9 24.08 -2.86 -0.19
C SER A 9 24.60 -4.23 -0.67
N ASN A 10 25.57 -4.83 0.03
CA ASN A 10 26.24 -6.07 -0.33
C ASN A 10 25.82 -7.28 0.47
N HIS A 11 24.94 -7.16 1.44
CA HIS A 11 24.42 -8.35 2.11
C HIS A 11 23.41 -9.04 1.21
N ASN A 12 23.49 -10.38 1.16
CA ASN A 12 22.45 -11.22 0.60
C ASN A 12 21.10 -10.77 1.19
N HIS A 13 20.47 -9.84 0.52
CA HIS A 13 19.18 -9.32 0.93
C HIS A 13 18.22 -10.51 0.90
N ASN A 14 17.87 -10.98 2.07
CA ASN A 14 16.76 -11.88 2.20
C ASN A 14 15.53 -11.05 1.88
N TRP A 15 15.02 -11.17 0.66
CA TRP A 15 13.86 -10.41 0.17
C TRP A 15 12.64 -10.52 1.09
N ASN A 16 12.57 -11.59 1.89
CA ASN A 16 11.56 -11.76 2.93
C ASN A 16 11.59 -10.65 4.00
N SER A 17 12.66 -9.86 4.08
CA SER A 17 12.71 -8.70 4.99
C SER A 17 12.14 -7.42 4.39
N TYR A 18 11.79 -7.40 3.10
CA TYR A 18 11.16 -6.22 2.46
C TYR A 18 9.64 -6.24 2.51
N VAL A 19 9.06 -7.39 2.78
CA VAL A 19 7.63 -7.55 2.95
C VAL A 19 7.37 -8.17 4.31
N VAL A 20 6.55 -7.50 5.09
CA VAL A 20 6.13 -7.97 6.40
C VAL A 20 4.64 -8.24 6.32
N ASN A 21 4.25 -9.50 6.54
CA ASN A 21 2.86 -9.88 6.67
C ASN A 21 2.46 -9.91 8.15
N ILE A 22 1.40 -9.23 8.51
CA ILE A 22 0.92 -9.10 9.88
C ILE A 22 -0.54 -9.58 9.91
N PRO A 23 -0.77 -10.84 10.23
CA PRO A 23 -2.14 -11.36 10.32
C PRO A 23 -2.88 -10.73 11.49
N ASP A 24 -4.20 -10.62 11.34
CA ASP A 24 -5.14 -10.23 12.40
C ASP A 24 -4.81 -8.90 13.10
N PHE A 25 -4.18 -7.97 12.37
CA PHE A 25 -3.81 -6.65 12.94
C PHE A 25 -5.02 -5.78 13.27
N LEU A 26 -6.05 -5.82 12.46
CA LEU A 26 -7.32 -5.13 12.69
C LEU A 26 -8.33 -6.08 13.31
N SER A 27 -9.03 -5.60 14.34
CA SER A 27 -10.17 -6.30 14.91
C SER A 27 -11.42 -6.13 14.01
N GLN A 28 -12.46 -6.95 14.23
CA GLN A 28 -13.74 -6.77 13.54
C GLN A 28 -14.32 -5.36 13.81
N GLU A 29 -14.18 -4.84 15.02
CA GLU A 29 -14.60 -3.46 15.35
C GLU A 29 -13.86 -2.41 14.53
N ASP A 30 -12.56 -2.62 14.26
CA ASP A 30 -11.79 -1.73 13.40
C ASP A 30 -12.27 -1.79 11.95
N LEU A 31 -12.56 -2.99 11.44
CA LEU A 31 -13.10 -3.18 10.10
C LEU A 31 -14.48 -2.51 9.95
N ASP A 32 -15.36 -2.71 10.91
CA ASP A 32 -16.68 -2.09 10.93
C ASP A 32 -16.58 -0.55 10.91
N LYS A 33 -15.65 0.02 11.69
CA LYS A 33 -15.39 1.47 11.69
C LYS A 33 -14.83 1.98 10.36
N ILE A 34 -13.99 1.20 9.69
CA ILE A 34 -13.47 1.55 8.37
C ILE A 34 -14.62 1.61 7.38
N GLU A 35 -15.49 0.61 7.34
CA GLU A 35 -16.63 0.56 6.44
C GLU A 35 -17.65 1.67 6.74
N ASP A 36 -17.94 1.95 8.01
CA ASP A 36 -18.80 3.07 8.41
C ASP A 36 -18.24 4.41 7.90
N ASN A 37 -16.95 4.64 8.04
CA ASN A 37 -16.31 5.85 7.50
C ASN A 37 -16.39 5.88 5.97
N ALA A 38 -16.11 4.76 5.30
CA ALA A 38 -16.16 4.63 3.86
C ALA A 38 -17.58 4.91 3.31
N SER A 39 -18.63 4.52 4.04
CA SER A 39 -20.02 4.71 3.62
C SER A 39 -20.39 6.18 3.45
N ASN A 40 -19.72 7.07 4.15
CA ASN A 40 -19.96 8.52 4.14
C ASN A 40 -19.08 9.30 3.14
N ILE A 41 -18.25 8.59 2.38
CA ILE A 41 -17.33 9.19 1.40
C ILE A 41 -17.82 8.82 -0.01
N GLU A 42 -17.94 9.81 -0.88
CA GLU A 42 -18.23 9.58 -2.29
C GLU A 42 -17.07 8.87 -2.98
N ALA A 43 -17.40 7.83 -3.73
CA ALA A 43 -16.41 7.07 -4.46
C ALA A 43 -16.01 7.80 -5.75
N GLU A 44 -14.72 7.79 -6.03
CA GLU A 44 -14.15 8.26 -7.29
C GLU A 44 -13.77 7.06 -8.15
N GLU A 45 -14.04 7.12 -9.46
CA GLU A 45 -13.45 6.15 -10.38
C GLU A 45 -11.94 6.34 -10.40
N SER A 46 -11.20 5.21 -10.36
CA SER A 46 -9.74 5.30 -10.38
C SER A 46 -9.23 5.90 -11.68
N THR A 47 -8.47 6.96 -11.55
CA THR A 47 -7.69 7.53 -12.66
C THR A 47 -6.21 7.26 -12.40
N VAL A 48 -5.48 6.86 -13.41
CA VAL A 48 -4.02 6.75 -13.33
C VAL A 48 -3.46 7.87 -14.19
N SER A 49 -2.87 8.83 -13.56
CA SER A 49 -2.05 9.92 -14.04
C SER A 49 -2.65 11.31 -13.88
N SER A 50 -1.77 12.30 -14.03
CA SER A 50 -2.06 13.73 -13.92
C SER A 50 -3.13 14.27 -14.91
N ASP A 51 -3.59 13.46 -15.85
CA ASP A 51 -4.46 13.88 -16.95
C ASP A 51 -5.91 13.41 -16.82
N ASN A 52 -6.29 12.81 -15.67
CA ASN A 52 -7.65 12.30 -15.40
C ASN A 52 -8.22 11.39 -16.51
N GLN A 53 -7.37 10.70 -17.26
CA GLN A 53 -7.82 9.74 -18.27
C GLN A 53 -8.10 8.39 -17.62
N LYS A 54 -9.24 7.77 -17.97
CA LYS A 54 -9.50 6.36 -17.66
C LYS A 54 -8.37 5.54 -18.25
N SER A 55 -7.72 4.75 -17.40
CA SER A 55 -6.60 3.92 -17.80
C SER A 55 -7.02 2.46 -17.69
N ASP A 56 -6.72 1.67 -18.72
CA ASP A 56 -6.81 0.19 -18.67
C ASP A 56 -5.84 -0.44 -17.65
N TYR A 57 -5.13 0.40 -16.89
CA TYR A 57 -4.12 -0.02 -15.93
C TYR A 57 -4.68 -0.31 -14.55
N ARG A 58 -5.77 0.35 -14.19
CA ARG A 58 -6.46 0.18 -12.93
C ARG A 58 -7.97 0.32 -13.10
N THR A 59 -8.71 -0.66 -12.63
CA THR A 59 -10.18 -0.67 -12.63
C THR A 59 -10.66 -0.88 -11.20
N CYS A 60 -11.01 0.18 -10.50
CA CYS A 60 -11.53 0.13 -9.14
C CYS A 60 -12.24 1.44 -8.78
N GLU A 61 -12.92 1.44 -7.67
CA GLU A 61 -13.42 2.62 -6.99
C GLU A 61 -12.50 2.99 -5.84
N ILE A 62 -12.32 4.28 -5.59
CA ILE A 62 -11.46 4.80 -4.53
C ILE A 62 -12.25 5.77 -3.67
N LYS A 63 -12.11 5.63 -2.36
CA LYS A 63 -12.55 6.61 -1.38
C LYS A 63 -11.33 7.06 -0.59
N TRP A 64 -11.17 8.36 -0.42
CA TRP A 64 -10.00 8.93 0.24
C TRP A 64 -10.26 9.23 1.70
N PHE A 65 -9.50 8.59 2.58
CA PHE A 65 -9.50 8.88 4.00
C PHE A 65 -8.44 9.93 4.29
N HIS A 66 -8.89 11.12 4.64
CA HIS A 66 -8.05 12.19 5.15
C HIS A 66 -8.07 12.18 6.68
N PRO A 67 -7.01 12.63 7.36
CA PRO A 67 -7.01 12.78 8.81
C PRO A 67 -8.11 13.74 9.26
N ASN A 68 -9.02 13.26 10.10
CA ASN A 68 -10.10 14.03 10.73
C ASN A 68 -10.58 13.29 11.99
N GLU A 69 -11.53 13.83 12.72
CA GLU A 69 -12.01 13.25 13.99
C GLU A 69 -12.48 11.80 13.86
N SER A 70 -13.07 11.42 12.72
CA SER A 70 -13.60 10.05 12.52
C SER A 70 -12.52 9.05 12.07
N THR A 71 -11.44 9.50 11.47
CA THR A 71 -10.37 8.67 10.90
C THR A 71 -9.06 8.72 11.69
N GLU A 72 -8.89 9.69 12.60
CA GLU A 72 -7.65 9.89 13.35
C GLU A 72 -7.16 8.63 14.07
N TRP A 73 -8.08 7.86 14.63
CA TRP A 73 -7.76 6.60 15.30
C TRP A 73 -7.02 5.62 14.37
N LEU A 74 -7.42 5.53 13.10
CA LEU A 74 -6.79 4.67 12.10
C LEU A 74 -5.39 5.17 11.77
N PHE A 75 -5.23 6.49 11.55
CA PHE A 75 -3.91 7.09 11.32
C PHE A 75 -2.97 6.87 12.51
N GLN A 76 -3.45 6.98 13.74
CA GLN A 76 -2.66 6.71 14.95
C GLN A 76 -2.27 5.23 15.03
N LYS A 77 -3.21 4.31 14.80
CA LYS A 77 -2.97 2.87 14.82
C LYS A 77 -1.93 2.46 13.78
N MET A 78 -2.08 2.95 12.55
CA MET A 78 -1.14 2.69 11.46
C MET A 78 0.22 3.34 11.70
N THR A 79 0.26 4.52 12.31
CA THR A 79 1.53 5.17 12.68
C THR A 79 2.32 4.32 13.67
N GLY A 80 1.67 3.81 14.70
CA GLY A 80 2.31 2.91 15.68
C GLY A 80 2.93 1.69 15.01
N LEU A 81 2.13 0.99 14.18
CA LEU A 81 2.59 -0.17 13.43
C LEU A 81 3.78 0.15 12.53
N LEU A 82 3.66 1.20 11.71
CA LEU A 82 4.72 1.53 10.74
C LEU A 82 6.00 2.05 11.41
N GLN A 83 5.91 2.72 12.54
CA GLN A 83 7.09 3.11 13.31
C GLN A 83 7.81 1.87 13.86
N GLU A 84 7.07 0.89 14.37
CA GLU A 84 7.63 -0.36 14.85
C GLU A 84 8.29 -1.14 13.70
N MET A 85 7.58 -1.37 12.60
CA MET A 85 8.11 -2.09 11.44
C MET A 85 9.29 -1.37 10.80
N ASN A 86 9.22 -0.05 10.69
CA ASN A 86 10.33 0.74 10.20
C ASN A 86 11.56 0.64 11.11
N GLY A 87 11.37 0.68 12.40
CA GLY A 87 12.46 0.53 13.37
C GLY A 87 13.12 -0.83 13.34
N MET A 88 12.36 -1.89 13.07
CA MET A 88 12.89 -3.27 13.01
C MET A 88 13.51 -3.62 11.66
N HIS A 89 13.00 -3.08 10.54
CA HIS A 89 13.30 -3.63 9.23
C HIS A 89 13.91 -2.63 8.24
N TYR A 90 13.54 -1.33 8.29
CA TYR A 90 13.84 -0.42 7.19
C TYR A 90 14.70 0.79 7.57
N LEU A 91 14.54 1.32 8.76
CA LEU A 91 15.29 2.46 9.30
C LEU A 91 15.22 3.74 8.44
N PHE A 92 14.09 3.97 7.76
CA PHE A 92 13.88 5.19 7.01
C PHE A 92 13.57 6.38 7.92
N ASN A 93 13.96 7.56 7.50
CA ASN A 93 13.51 8.80 8.14
C ASN A 93 12.16 9.20 7.53
N LEU A 94 11.07 8.85 8.23
CA LEU A 94 9.70 9.10 7.80
C LEU A 94 9.20 10.45 8.32
N SER A 95 8.44 11.18 7.52
CA SER A 95 8.00 12.54 7.86
C SER A 95 6.49 12.72 7.95
N HIS A 96 5.71 12.10 7.06
CA HIS A 96 4.27 12.29 7.01
C HIS A 96 3.58 11.14 6.26
N TRP A 97 2.25 11.14 6.35
CA TRP A 97 1.35 10.26 5.65
C TRP A 97 0.80 10.88 4.38
N GLU A 98 0.51 10.05 3.40
CA GLU A 98 -0.46 10.37 2.37
C GLU A 98 -1.86 9.95 2.86
N PRO A 99 -2.95 10.51 2.30
CA PRO A 99 -4.30 10.01 2.56
C PRO A 99 -4.40 8.51 2.26
N PHE A 100 -5.20 7.79 3.05
CA PHE A 100 -5.40 6.35 2.79
C PHE A 100 -6.45 6.15 1.72
N GLN A 101 -6.21 5.15 0.87
CA GLN A 101 -7.17 4.73 -0.15
C GLN A 101 -7.97 3.54 0.38
N HIS A 102 -9.27 3.71 0.55
CA HIS A 102 -10.20 2.59 0.60
C HIS A 102 -10.57 2.24 -0.83
N THR A 103 -10.15 1.06 -1.27
CA THR A 103 -10.25 0.67 -2.68
C THR A 103 -11.17 -0.52 -2.83
N THR A 104 -12.14 -0.43 -3.73
CA THR A 104 -13.05 -1.53 -4.06
C THR A 104 -12.81 -2.02 -5.48
N TYR A 105 -12.48 -3.30 -5.61
CA TYR A 105 -12.36 -4.01 -6.88
C TYR A 105 -13.59 -4.87 -7.09
N HIS A 106 -14.36 -4.58 -8.13
CA HIS A 106 -15.57 -5.32 -8.44
C HIS A 106 -15.30 -6.45 -9.42
N GLY A 107 -15.69 -7.68 -9.07
CA GLY A 107 -15.50 -8.84 -9.95
C GLY A 107 -16.27 -8.75 -11.26
N HIS A 108 -17.45 -8.12 -11.26
CA HIS A 108 -18.31 -8.02 -12.44
C HIS A 108 -17.75 -7.15 -13.57
N ASN A 109 -16.83 -6.25 -13.29
CA ASN A 109 -16.19 -5.37 -14.26
C ASN A 109 -14.71 -5.66 -14.48
N GLY A 110 -14.21 -6.80 -13.95
CA GLY A 110 -12.81 -7.17 -14.05
C GLY A 110 -11.89 -6.23 -13.23
N GLY A 111 -12.33 -5.87 -12.03
CA GLY A 111 -11.56 -4.99 -11.15
C GLY A 111 -10.13 -5.49 -10.96
N GLU A 112 -9.16 -4.67 -11.35
CA GLU A 112 -7.73 -5.02 -11.27
C GLU A 112 -6.86 -3.78 -11.07
N PHE A 113 -5.66 -4.01 -10.58
CA PHE A 113 -4.57 -3.05 -10.66
C PHE A 113 -3.32 -3.78 -11.16
N LYS A 114 -2.85 -3.40 -12.33
CA LYS A 114 -1.70 -4.06 -12.96
C LYS A 114 -0.42 -3.80 -12.18
N ALA A 115 0.60 -4.62 -12.46
CA ALA A 115 1.91 -4.50 -11.83
C ALA A 115 2.48 -3.09 -11.97
N HIS A 116 2.93 -2.53 -10.85
CA HIS A 116 3.47 -1.17 -10.79
C HIS A 116 4.48 -1.03 -9.65
N LEU A 117 5.14 0.09 -9.62
CA LEU A 117 5.96 0.52 -8.51
C LEU A 117 5.19 1.65 -7.78
N ASP A 118 5.13 1.56 -6.48
CA ASP A 118 4.57 2.62 -5.63
C ASP A 118 5.49 3.85 -5.52
N GLU A 119 6.64 3.79 -6.16
CA GLU A 119 7.55 4.90 -6.24
C GLU A 119 6.95 6.01 -7.11
N THR A 120 6.12 6.83 -6.50
CA THR A 120 5.75 8.09 -7.13
C THR A 120 6.78 9.13 -6.78
N LYS A 121 7.38 9.71 -7.79
CA LYS A 121 7.99 11.02 -7.65
C LYS A 121 6.86 12.02 -7.45
N VAL A 122 6.26 12.01 -6.28
CA VAL A 122 5.33 13.07 -5.89
C VAL A 122 6.20 14.31 -5.75
N PHE A 123 6.37 15.01 -6.85
CA PHE A 123 6.95 16.34 -6.86
C PHE A 123 5.92 17.32 -6.28
N ASN A 124 5.56 17.11 -5.01
CA ASN A 124 5.15 18.24 -4.25
C ASN A 124 6.41 19.08 -3.98
N GLN A 125 6.25 20.33 -3.64
CA GLN A 125 7.35 21.29 -3.42
C GLN A 125 8.42 20.85 -2.41
N ALA A 126 8.29 19.69 -1.79
CA ALA A 126 9.12 19.15 -0.73
C ALA A 126 10.03 17.97 -1.16
N ASN A 127 10.04 17.55 -2.42
CA ASN A 127 10.81 16.37 -2.90
C ASN A 127 10.57 15.09 -2.06
N ASN A 128 9.35 14.88 -1.59
CA ASN A 128 9.04 13.71 -0.81
C ASN A 128 8.98 12.46 -1.69
N ILE A 129 9.58 11.38 -1.22
CA ILE A 129 9.58 10.08 -1.88
C ILE A 129 8.86 9.11 -0.96
N ARG A 130 7.86 8.40 -1.48
CA ARG A 130 7.18 7.31 -0.77
C ARG A 130 8.21 6.22 -0.43
N LYS A 131 8.32 5.85 0.82
CA LYS A 131 9.31 4.87 1.33
C LYS A 131 8.69 3.57 1.75
N LEU A 132 7.51 3.63 2.30
CA LEU A 132 6.76 2.46 2.74
C LEU A 132 5.37 2.53 2.14
N SER A 133 4.89 1.39 1.68
CA SER A 133 3.51 1.15 1.27
C SER A 133 2.96 -0.01 2.08
N TYR A 134 1.67 0.00 2.30
CA TYR A 134 0.98 -1.12 2.92
C TYR A 134 -0.35 -1.37 2.22
N SER A 135 -0.81 -2.59 2.32
CA SER A 135 -2.15 -2.98 1.91
C SER A 135 -2.81 -3.74 3.06
N ILE A 136 -4.07 -3.49 3.27
CA ILE A 136 -4.89 -4.18 4.26
C ILE A 136 -6.03 -4.83 3.50
N MET A 137 -6.16 -6.15 3.65
CA MET A 137 -7.30 -6.89 3.11
C MET A 137 -8.46 -6.73 4.08
N LEU A 138 -9.56 -6.13 3.64
CA LEU A 138 -10.72 -5.84 4.48
C LEU A 138 -11.79 -6.91 4.43
N ASN A 139 -11.79 -7.73 3.37
CA ASN A 139 -12.72 -8.83 3.19
C ASN A 139 -12.14 -10.17 3.68
N ASP A 140 -13.01 -11.05 4.18
CA ASP A 140 -12.64 -12.44 4.42
C ASP A 140 -12.32 -13.14 3.08
N PRO A 141 -11.25 -13.92 2.98
CA PRO A 141 -10.88 -14.62 1.73
C PRO A 141 -11.96 -15.55 1.20
N SER A 142 -12.90 -15.97 2.01
CA SER A 142 -14.04 -16.81 1.60
C SER A 142 -15.14 -16.05 0.85
N GLU A 143 -15.12 -14.72 0.85
CA GLU A 143 -16.14 -13.86 0.23
C GLU A 143 -15.88 -13.57 -1.24
N TYR A 144 -14.69 -13.91 -1.77
CA TYR A 144 -14.33 -13.59 -3.15
C TYR A 144 -13.44 -14.65 -3.78
N GLU A 145 -13.37 -14.67 -5.10
CA GLU A 145 -12.45 -15.48 -5.88
C GLU A 145 -11.50 -14.57 -6.68
N GLY A 146 -10.24 -14.94 -6.76
CA GLY A 146 -9.20 -14.09 -7.37
C GLY A 146 -8.80 -12.95 -6.45
N GLY A 147 -8.43 -11.80 -7.02
CA GLY A 147 -8.03 -10.62 -6.24
C GLY A 147 -6.69 -10.76 -5.52
N ASP A 148 -5.85 -11.71 -5.93
CA ASP A 148 -4.54 -11.95 -5.31
C ASP A 148 -3.69 -10.69 -5.30
N LEU A 149 -3.15 -10.35 -4.14
CA LEU A 149 -2.06 -9.40 -4.03
C LEU A 149 -0.76 -10.09 -4.45
N LYS A 150 -0.17 -9.64 -5.55
CA LYS A 150 1.06 -10.22 -6.11
C LYS A 150 2.23 -9.27 -5.92
N ILE A 151 3.29 -9.76 -5.34
CA ILE A 151 4.53 -9.00 -5.14
C ILE A 151 5.62 -9.58 -6.01
N TRP A 152 6.28 -8.72 -6.77
CA TRP A 152 7.41 -9.09 -7.62
C TRP A 152 8.71 -8.64 -6.99
N TYR A 153 9.63 -9.59 -6.87
CA TYR A 153 10.97 -9.32 -6.35
C TYR A 153 12.00 -9.43 -7.47
N GLY A 154 12.94 -8.48 -7.57
CA GLY A 154 14.12 -8.56 -8.39
C GLY A 154 14.23 -7.47 -9.45
N LYS A 155 15.08 -7.72 -10.43
CA LYS A 155 15.35 -6.77 -11.50
C LYS A 155 14.35 -6.95 -12.64
N MET A 156 14.02 -5.85 -13.29
CA MET A 156 13.41 -5.93 -14.62
C MET A 156 14.40 -6.57 -15.59
N ASP A 157 13.92 -7.40 -16.48
CA ASP A 157 14.72 -7.88 -17.61
C ASP A 157 14.97 -6.77 -18.64
N GLU A 158 15.73 -7.08 -19.68
CA GLU A 158 16.06 -6.10 -20.74
C GLU A 158 14.81 -5.64 -21.53
N GLU A 159 13.71 -6.38 -21.45
CA GLU A 159 12.41 -6.05 -22.06
C GLU A 159 11.49 -5.27 -21.12
N GLY A 160 11.95 -4.96 -19.89
CA GLY A 160 11.15 -4.26 -18.88
C GLY A 160 10.11 -5.15 -18.21
N LYS A 161 10.24 -6.48 -18.32
CA LYS A 161 9.39 -7.43 -17.61
C LYS A 161 10.06 -7.82 -16.29
N PRO A 162 9.30 -8.03 -15.23
CA PRO A 162 9.84 -8.54 -13.99
C PRO A 162 10.41 -9.94 -14.19
N ALA A 163 11.72 -10.10 -14.09
CA ALA A 163 12.38 -11.43 -14.15
C ALA A 163 12.25 -12.11 -12.80
N LEU A 164 11.02 -12.68 -12.41
CA LEU A 164 10.85 -12.84 -11.02
C LEU A 164 9.95 -13.87 -10.46
N LYS A 165 10.26 -14.11 -9.18
CA LYS A 165 9.45 -14.87 -8.25
C LYS A 165 8.22 -14.06 -7.85
N ILE A 166 7.03 -14.59 -8.09
CA ILE A 166 5.75 -14.04 -7.66
C ILE A 166 5.42 -14.72 -6.33
N GLU A 167 5.15 -13.94 -5.30
CA GLU A 167 4.49 -14.45 -4.10
C GLU A 167 3.05 -13.94 -4.11
N ASN A 168 2.10 -14.87 -3.93
CA ASN A 168 0.72 -14.54 -3.62
C ASN A 168 0.63 -14.42 -2.09
N LEU A 169 0.11 -13.30 -1.62
CA LEU A 169 -0.18 -13.06 -0.21
C LEU A 169 -1.66 -13.24 0.06
#